data_b9afb50d95885c24d243cf47479ab0eb
#
_entry.id   b9afb50d95885c24d243cf47479ab0eb
#
_cell.length_a   1.000
_cell.length_b   1.000
_cell.length_c   1.000
_cell.angle_alpha   90.00
_cell.angle_beta   90.00
_cell.angle_gamma   90.00
#
_symmetry.space_group_name_H-M   'P 1'
#
loop_
_entity.id
_entity.type
_entity.pdbx_description
1 polymer ?
#
loop_
_entity_poly.entity_id
_entity_poly.type
_entity_poly.pdbx_seq_one_letter_code
_entity_poly.pdbx_strand_id
1 'polypeptide(L)'
;EYRKAGMKPADLSTGAVIITGETSRKKNAEDVVEAIADVAGDFVMATAGADLESVLAGKGAGAAELSRKTEKIVANLDIGGGTTNICLFENGNVLDTACFDIGGRLVKVADGKITYVAPKIRWLSEQLGLEIAEGQNVEVKKLKVLTDAMAEILAEAVGMKDADVFIEKMKTNHAITCQKKPELITFSGGVASCFEEIGELFRYGDIGVLLAQSIRENPVFQKGNVCKAKETMRATVIGAGNYSMNISGSTIEYTEDTFPLKNIPVVK
;
A
#
# COMPACT_ATOMS: atom_id res chain seq x y z
N GLU A 1 11.48 16.71 9.23
CA GLU A 1 10.41 16.92 10.20
C GLU A 1 10.97 17.24 11.61
N TYR A 2 11.96 16.50 12.14
CA TYR A 2 12.55 16.77 13.47
C TYR A 2 13.02 18.20 13.63
N ARG A 3 13.70 18.78 12.62
CA ARG A 3 14.12 20.21 12.67
C ARG A 3 12.93 21.17 12.75
N LYS A 4 11.80 20.86 12.08
CA LYS A 4 10.58 21.67 12.16
C LYS A 4 9.93 21.59 13.55
N ALA A 5 10.06 20.44 14.22
CA ALA A 5 9.62 20.24 15.59
C ALA A 5 10.61 20.76 16.64
N GLY A 6 11.76 21.32 16.24
CA GLY A 6 12.80 21.77 17.15
C GLY A 6 13.58 20.64 17.84
N MET A 7 13.47 19.42 17.32
CA MET A 7 14.08 18.21 17.88
C MET A 7 15.37 17.83 17.14
N LYS A 8 16.32 17.26 17.88
CA LYS A 8 17.52 16.60 17.35
C LYS A 8 17.34 15.07 17.41
N PRO A 9 18.03 14.29 16.57
CA PRO A 9 17.99 12.82 16.64
C PRO A 9 18.29 12.28 18.05
N ALA A 10 19.21 12.92 18.78
CA ALA A 10 19.57 12.54 20.16
C ALA A 10 18.46 12.78 21.20
N ASP A 11 17.41 13.51 20.86
CA ASP A 11 16.25 13.75 21.74
C ASP A 11 15.24 12.59 21.67
N LEU A 12 15.48 11.63 20.77
CA LEU A 12 14.61 10.46 20.55
C LEU A 12 15.14 9.28 21.35
N SER A 13 14.35 8.79 22.30
CA SER A 13 14.72 7.65 23.13
C SER A 13 14.56 6.32 22.40
N THR A 14 13.69 6.22 21.41
CA THR A 14 13.44 5.01 20.61
C THR A 14 12.67 5.37 19.34
N GLY A 15 12.65 4.45 18.39
CA GLY A 15 11.90 4.58 17.15
C GLY A 15 11.88 3.27 16.37
N ALA A 16 11.18 3.26 15.26
CA ALA A 16 11.18 2.15 14.34
C ALA A 16 11.38 2.64 12.91
N VAL A 17 12.21 1.93 12.16
CA VAL A 17 12.34 2.09 10.71
C VAL A 17 11.73 0.84 10.06
N ILE A 18 10.72 1.06 9.23
CA ILE A 18 10.04 -0.03 8.53
C ILE A 18 10.29 0.14 7.04
N ILE A 19 10.88 -0.86 6.41
CA ILE A 19 11.04 -0.92 4.95
C ILE A 19 9.87 -1.72 4.40
N THR A 20 9.12 -1.13 3.48
CA THR A 20 7.90 -1.69 2.93
C THR A 20 7.95 -1.76 1.40
N GLY A 21 6.97 -2.44 0.82
CA GLY A 21 6.73 -2.49 -0.62
C GLY A 21 7.81 -3.18 -1.41
N GLU A 22 7.99 -2.75 -2.65
CA GLU A 22 8.96 -3.36 -3.59
C GLU A 22 10.41 -3.25 -3.08
N THR A 23 10.73 -2.21 -2.31
CA THR A 23 12.06 -1.99 -1.75
C THR A 23 12.47 -3.09 -0.78
N SER A 24 11.53 -3.62 0.01
CA SER A 24 11.81 -4.72 0.95
C SER A 24 12.15 -6.05 0.26
N ARG A 25 11.80 -6.19 -1.01
CA ARG A 25 12.05 -7.38 -1.82
C ARG A 25 13.33 -7.29 -2.66
N LYS A 26 14.00 -6.14 -2.68
CA LYS A 26 15.24 -5.97 -3.42
C LYS A 26 16.42 -6.57 -2.64
N LYS A 27 17.40 -7.11 -3.39
CA LYS A 27 18.62 -7.71 -2.80
C LYS A 27 19.43 -6.75 -1.92
N ASN A 28 19.29 -5.45 -2.13
CA ASN A 28 19.96 -4.41 -1.36
C ASN A 28 19.10 -3.83 -0.22
N ALA A 29 18.01 -4.48 0.15
CA ALA A 29 17.17 -4.01 1.27
C ALA A 29 17.96 -4.00 2.59
N GLU A 30 18.80 -5.00 2.81
CA GLU A 30 19.69 -5.10 3.97
C GLU A 30 20.73 -3.97 3.97
N ASP A 31 21.34 -3.66 2.83
CA ASP A 31 22.31 -2.55 2.71
C ASP A 31 21.68 -1.20 3.06
N VAL A 32 20.39 -1.01 2.69
CA VAL A 32 19.62 0.20 3.02
C VAL A 32 19.34 0.25 4.53
N VAL A 33 19.01 -0.90 5.13
CA VAL A 33 18.84 -1.02 6.59
C VAL A 33 20.12 -0.64 7.32
N GLU A 34 21.26 -1.19 6.92
CA GLU A 34 22.56 -0.88 7.51
C GLU A 34 22.93 0.61 7.36
N ALA A 35 22.75 1.18 6.17
CA ALA A 35 23.04 2.59 5.91
C ALA A 35 22.18 3.56 6.76
N ILE A 36 20.96 3.16 7.11
CA ILE A 36 20.07 3.96 7.97
C ILE A 36 20.36 3.71 9.45
N ALA A 37 20.86 2.54 9.84
CA ALA A 37 21.15 2.18 11.22
C ALA A 37 22.10 3.17 11.89
N ASP A 38 23.12 3.63 11.17
CA ASP A 38 24.10 4.62 11.66
C ASP A 38 23.45 5.99 11.95
N VAL A 39 22.36 6.32 11.26
CA VAL A 39 21.63 7.59 11.41
C VAL A 39 20.47 7.46 12.41
N ALA A 40 19.88 6.28 12.49
CA ALA A 40 18.71 6.01 13.32
C ALA A 40 19.05 5.69 14.80
N GLY A 41 20.31 5.40 15.11
CA GLY A 41 20.74 5.08 16.48
C GLY A 41 20.05 3.82 17.02
N ASP A 42 19.43 3.89 18.20
CA ASP A 42 18.80 2.75 18.89
C ASP A 42 17.39 2.40 18.35
N PHE A 43 17.13 2.66 17.08
CA PHE A 43 15.85 2.35 16.44
C PHE A 43 15.76 0.85 16.08
N VAL A 44 14.57 0.31 16.28
CA VAL A 44 14.23 -1.03 15.77
C VAL A 44 14.05 -0.95 14.26
N MET A 45 14.74 -1.82 13.54
CA MET A 45 14.63 -1.89 12.09
C MET A 45 13.91 -3.18 11.71
N ALA A 46 12.90 -3.07 10.85
CA ALA A 46 12.13 -4.20 10.40
C ALA A 46 11.76 -4.07 8.92
N THR A 47 11.74 -5.18 8.21
CA THR A 47 11.08 -5.28 6.90
C THR A 47 9.66 -5.77 7.12
N ALA A 48 8.67 -5.00 6.68
CA ALA A 48 7.29 -5.43 6.69
C ALA A 48 7.02 -6.28 5.44
N GLY A 49 6.59 -7.52 5.63
CA GLY A 49 5.96 -8.29 4.56
C GLY A 49 4.64 -7.65 4.14
N ALA A 50 4.12 -8.07 2.96
CA ALA A 50 2.90 -7.50 2.40
C ALA A 50 1.70 -7.54 3.35
N ASP A 51 1.58 -8.58 4.16
CA ASP A 51 0.46 -8.74 5.11
C ASP A 51 0.53 -7.71 6.23
N LEU A 52 1.72 -7.54 6.85
CA LEU A 52 1.91 -6.53 7.89
C LEU A 52 1.72 -5.12 7.32
N GLU A 53 2.24 -4.86 6.12
CA GLU A 53 2.05 -3.58 5.43
C GLU A 53 0.57 -3.27 5.20
N SER A 54 -0.21 -4.26 4.74
CA SER A 54 -1.66 -4.17 4.56
C SER A 54 -2.38 -3.79 5.85
N VAL A 55 -2.02 -4.43 6.96
CA VAL A 55 -2.58 -4.16 8.30
C VAL A 55 -2.24 -2.76 8.77
N LEU A 56 -0.98 -2.35 8.66
CA LEU A 56 -0.51 -1.03 9.07
C LEU A 56 -1.21 0.07 8.26
N ALA A 57 -1.24 -0.07 6.94
CA ALA A 57 -1.92 0.88 6.07
C ALA A 57 -3.41 1.01 6.41
N GLY A 58 -4.11 -0.11 6.59
CA GLY A 58 -5.52 -0.11 6.93
C GLY A 58 -5.82 0.52 8.30
N LYS A 59 -4.97 0.29 9.31
CA LYS A 59 -5.08 0.96 10.62
C LYS A 59 -4.82 2.46 10.50
N GLY A 60 -3.77 2.87 9.79
CA GLY A 60 -3.45 4.28 9.57
C GLY A 60 -4.49 5.03 8.74
N ALA A 61 -5.09 4.38 7.75
CA ALA A 61 -6.23 4.90 6.99
C ALA A 61 -7.52 5.02 7.81
N GLY A 62 -7.56 4.42 9.01
CA GLY A 62 -8.73 4.44 9.89
C GLY A 62 -9.77 3.35 9.60
N ALA A 63 -9.48 2.39 8.71
CA ALA A 63 -10.41 1.33 8.32
C ALA A 63 -10.82 0.44 9.51
N ALA A 64 -9.85 0.07 10.35
CA ALA A 64 -10.11 -0.72 11.56
C ALA A 64 -11.06 0.00 12.54
N GLU A 65 -10.88 1.31 12.73
CA GLU A 65 -11.77 2.10 13.59
C GLU A 65 -13.15 2.27 12.96
N LEU A 66 -13.19 2.48 11.64
CA LEU A 66 -14.45 2.58 10.90
C LEU A 66 -15.26 1.28 11.04
N SER A 67 -14.63 0.11 10.91
CA SER A 67 -15.29 -1.18 11.07
C SER A 67 -15.88 -1.37 12.47
N ARG A 68 -15.17 -0.90 13.51
CA ARG A 68 -15.68 -0.94 14.89
C ARG A 68 -16.85 0.00 15.11
N LYS A 69 -16.81 1.21 14.54
CA LYS A 69 -17.87 2.21 14.71
C LYS A 69 -19.15 1.87 13.96
N THR A 70 -19.01 1.23 12.80
CA THR A 70 -20.16 0.93 11.93
C THR A 70 -20.67 -0.49 12.08
N GLU A 71 -19.95 -1.36 12.79
CA GLU A 71 -20.18 -2.80 12.90
C GLU A 71 -20.22 -3.51 11.54
N LYS A 72 -19.56 -2.89 10.53
CA LYS A 72 -19.48 -3.39 9.16
C LYS A 72 -18.09 -3.92 8.84
N ILE A 73 -18.05 -4.78 7.84
CA ILE A 73 -16.77 -5.21 7.24
C ILE A 73 -16.25 -4.10 6.36
N VAL A 74 -15.04 -3.65 6.65
CA VAL A 74 -14.35 -2.58 5.92
C VAL A 74 -13.10 -3.13 5.26
N ALA A 75 -12.97 -2.92 3.95
CA ALA A 75 -11.72 -3.15 3.23
C ALA A 75 -10.92 -1.84 3.12
N ASN A 76 -9.62 -1.89 3.35
CA ASN A 76 -8.71 -0.85 2.93
C ASN A 76 -7.85 -1.33 1.76
N LEU A 77 -7.77 -0.54 0.70
CA LEU A 77 -6.86 -0.75 -0.42
C LEU A 77 -5.78 0.33 -0.37
N ASP A 78 -4.57 -0.07 -0.03
CA ASP A 78 -3.40 0.82 -0.01
C ASP A 78 -2.67 0.72 -1.34
N ILE A 79 -2.92 1.68 -2.22
CA ILE A 79 -2.46 1.65 -3.61
C ILE A 79 -1.21 2.51 -3.75
N GLY A 80 -0.07 1.83 -3.79
CA GLY A 80 1.24 2.44 -3.95
C GLY A 80 1.69 2.58 -5.40
N GLY A 81 3.01 2.67 -5.58
CA GLY A 81 3.61 2.71 -6.92
C GLY A 81 3.64 1.36 -7.61
N GLY A 82 3.97 0.29 -6.90
CA GLY A 82 4.15 -1.06 -7.46
C GLY A 82 3.08 -2.07 -7.07
N THR A 83 2.45 -1.88 -5.93
CA THR A 83 1.52 -2.84 -5.34
C THR A 83 0.29 -2.17 -4.76
N THR A 84 -0.76 -2.97 -4.62
CA THR A 84 -1.93 -2.67 -3.78
C THR A 84 -1.97 -3.67 -2.64
N ASN A 85 -1.87 -3.18 -1.42
CA ASN A 85 -2.01 -3.95 -0.19
C ASN A 85 -3.46 -3.84 0.31
N ILE A 86 -4.11 -4.97 0.54
CA ILE A 86 -5.51 -5.06 0.93
C ILE A 86 -5.61 -5.64 2.34
N CYS A 87 -6.42 -5.03 3.20
CA CYS A 87 -6.75 -5.58 4.51
C CYS A 87 -8.25 -5.43 4.79
N LEU A 88 -8.87 -6.52 5.21
CA LEU A 88 -10.26 -6.55 5.66
C LEU A 88 -10.32 -6.47 7.18
N PHE A 89 -11.23 -5.65 7.70
CA PHE A 89 -11.48 -5.47 9.12
C PHE A 89 -12.93 -5.73 9.48
N GLU A 90 -13.14 -6.40 10.63
CA GLU A 90 -14.44 -6.56 11.29
C GLU A 90 -14.29 -6.22 12.76
N ASN A 91 -15.13 -5.32 13.29
CA ASN A 91 -15.09 -4.87 14.70
C ASN A 91 -13.68 -4.41 15.15
N GLY A 92 -12.88 -3.84 14.23
CA GLY A 92 -11.52 -3.38 14.47
C GLY A 92 -10.44 -4.47 14.40
N ASN A 93 -10.81 -5.73 14.22
CA ASN A 93 -9.89 -6.85 14.07
C ASN A 93 -9.62 -7.14 12.59
N VAL A 94 -8.42 -7.62 12.29
CA VAL A 94 -8.06 -8.09 10.96
C VAL A 94 -8.78 -9.38 10.66
N LEU A 95 -9.48 -9.46 9.53
CA LEU A 95 -10.09 -10.69 9.01
C LEU A 95 -9.17 -11.39 8.03
N ASP A 96 -8.61 -10.65 7.08
CA ASP A 96 -7.78 -11.21 6.01
C ASP A 96 -6.95 -10.12 5.36
N THR A 97 -5.90 -10.51 4.64
CA THR A 97 -5.01 -9.63 3.88
C THR A 97 -4.77 -10.18 2.49
N ALA A 98 -4.35 -9.33 1.57
CA ALA A 98 -3.88 -9.72 0.23
C ALA A 98 -2.96 -8.65 -0.34
N CYS A 99 -2.18 -9.03 -1.36
CA CYS A 99 -1.35 -8.08 -2.10
C CYS A 99 -1.35 -8.41 -3.59
N PHE A 100 -1.51 -7.37 -4.41
CA PHE A 100 -1.54 -7.46 -5.86
C PHE A 100 -0.52 -6.52 -6.49
N ASP A 101 0.09 -6.94 -7.62
CA ASP A 101 1.00 -6.11 -8.41
C ASP A 101 0.19 -5.12 -9.29
N ILE A 102 -0.52 -4.22 -8.60
CA ILE A 102 -1.28 -3.11 -9.17
C ILE A 102 -0.86 -1.83 -8.47
N GLY A 103 -0.41 -0.84 -9.22
CA GLY A 103 0.08 0.43 -8.68
C GLY A 103 0.37 1.46 -9.76
N GLY A 104 0.58 2.70 -9.33
CA GLY A 104 0.72 3.85 -10.24
C GLY A 104 2.00 3.86 -11.07
N ARG A 105 3.10 3.29 -10.57
CA ARG A 105 4.42 3.34 -11.22
C ARG A 105 4.75 2.11 -12.08
N LEU A 106 3.79 1.24 -12.31
CA LEU A 106 3.96 0.05 -13.14
C LEU A 106 4.03 0.38 -14.64
N VAL A 107 3.58 1.57 -15.04
CA VAL A 107 3.93 2.20 -16.30
C VAL A 107 4.48 3.59 -15.99
N LYS A 108 5.69 3.91 -16.49
CA LYS A 108 6.29 5.24 -16.34
C LYS A 108 6.29 5.97 -17.67
N VAL A 109 6.12 7.28 -17.57
CA VAL A 109 6.02 8.19 -18.71
C VAL A 109 6.96 9.37 -18.51
N ALA A 110 7.73 9.73 -19.55
CA ALA A 110 8.51 10.96 -19.60
C ALA A 110 8.50 11.50 -21.03
N ASP A 111 8.44 12.80 -21.18
CA ASP A 111 8.47 13.51 -22.48
C ASP A 111 7.47 12.94 -23.51
N GLY A 112 6.28 12.58 -23.03
CA GLY A 112 5.22 12.01 -23.88
C GLY A 112 5.48 10.58 -24.37
N LYS A 113 6.47 9.89 -23.80
CA LYS A 113 6.82 8.50 -24.13
C LYS A 113 6.73 7.59 -22.93
N ILE A 114 6.44 6.32 -23.18
CA ILE A 114 6.50 5.27 -22.18
C ILE A 114 7.96 4.91 -21.95
N THR A 115 8.45 5.02 -20.73
CA THR A 115 9.85 4.76 -20.35
C THR A 115 10.03 3.46 -19.59
N TYR A 116 8.94 2.89 -19.04
CA TYR A 116 8.97 1.63 -18.33
C TYR A 116 7.59 0.98 -18.34
N VAL A 117 7.55 -0.34 -18.48
CA VAL A 117 6.35 -1.18 -18.32
C VAL A 117 6.73 -2.40 -17.48
N ALA A 118 6.10 -2.55 -16.31
CA ALA A 118 6.33 -3.70 -15.44
C ALA A 118 5.95 -5.02 -16.14
N PRO A 119 6.66 -6.15 -15.90
CA PRO A 119 6.45 -7.40 -16.62
C PRO A 119 5.01 -7.92 -16.59
N LYS A 120 4.34 -7.89 -15.43
CA LYS A 120 2.95 -8.33 -15.30
C LYS A 120 1.97 -7.40 -16.00
N ILE A 121 2.28 -6.08 -16.04
CA ILE A 121 1.47 -5.11 -16.78
C ILE A 121 1.64 -5.28 -18.29
N ARG A 122 2.84 -5.60 -18.76
CA ARG A 122 3.07 -5.96 -20.15
C ARG A 122 2.23 -7.17 -20.54
N TRP A 123 2.27 -8.21 -19.72
CA TRP A 123 1.42 -9.40 -19.92
C TRP A 123 -0.07 -9.03 -19.93
N LEU A 124 -0.55 -8.22 -18.98
CA LEU A 124 -1.96 -7.79 -18.94
C LEU A 124 -2.34 -7.02 -20.21
N SER A 125 -1.47 -6.09 -20.67
CA SER A 125 -1.73 -5.32 -21.89
C SER A 125 -1.84 -6.23 -23.13
N GLU A 126 -1.00 -7.26 -23.23
CA GLU A 126 -1.05 -8.25 -24.29
C GLU A 126 -2.37 -9.04 -24.27
N GLN A 127 -2.86 -9.45 -23.08
CA GLN A 127 -4.15 -10.14 -22.96
C GLN A 127 -5.34 -9.24 -23.36
N LEU A 128 -5.21 -7.94 -23.18
CA LEU A 128 -6.21 -6.95 -23.59
C LEU A 128 -6.09 -6.53 -25.06
N GLY A 129 -5.13 -7.11 -25.80
CA GLY A 129 -4.86 -6.73 -27.19
C GLY A 129 -4.27 -5.31 -27.34
N LEU A 130 -3.63 -4.80 -26.28
CA LEU A 130 -3.02 -3.48 -26.25
C LEU A 130 -1.52 -3.59 -26.53
N GLU A 131 -1.03 -2.83 -27.50
CA GLU A 131 0.39 -2.65 -27.72
C GLU A 131 0.88 -1.50 -26.83
N ILE A 132 1.47 -1.84 -25.68
CA ILE A 132 2.06 -0.88 -24.72
C ILE A 132 3.50 -1.31 -24.47
N ALA A 133 4.46 -0.55 -25.01
CA ALA A 133 5.88 -0.86 -24.90
C ALA A 133 6.73 0.39 -24.65
N GLU A 134 7.89 0.17 -24.06
CA GLU A 134 8.88 1.23 -23.83
C GLU A 134 9.33 1.85 -25.15
N GLY A 135 9.51 3.17 -25.14
CA GLY A 135 9.87 3.98 -26.32
C GLY A 135 8.68 4.45 -27.15
N GLN A 136 7.50 3.87 -27.00
CA GLN A 136 6.30 4.31 -27.70
C GLN A 136 5.78 5.64 -27.17
N ASN A 137 5.10 6.41 -28.03
CA ASN A 137 4.35 7.58 -27.62
C ASN A 137 3.18 7.17 -26.72
N VAL A 138 2.86 8.02 -25.75
CA VAL A 138 1.71 7.84 -24.87
C VAL A 138 0.41 7.94 -25.65
N GLU A 139 -0.38 6.89 -25.64
CA GLU A 139 -1.76 6.87 -26.12
C GLU A 139 -2.70 6.77 -24.92
N VAL A 140 -3.25 7.90 -24.48
CA VAL A 140 -4.12 7.99 -23.28
C VAL A 140 -5.25 6.96 -23.31
N LYS A 141 -5.87 6.76 -24.48
CA LYS A 141 -6.98 5.79 -24.64
C LYS A 141 -6.55 4.35 -24.33
N LYS A 142 -5.37 3.93 -24.79
CA LYS A 142 -4.83 2.58 -24.50
C LYS A 142 -4.50 2.44 -23.01
N LEU A 143 -3.84 3.44 -22.43
CA LEU A 143 -3.54 3.44 -21.00
C LEU A 143 -4.80 3.48 -20.14
N LYS A 144 -5.88 4.16 -20.59
CA LYS A 144 -7.17 4.15 -19.88
C LYS A 144 -7.79 2.75 -19.87
N VAL A 145 -7.80 2.03 -20.99
CA VAL A 145 -8.29 0.64 -21.04
C VAL A 145 -7.48 -0.25 -20.08
N LEU A 146 -6.15 -0.08 -20.03
CA LEU A 146 -5.31 -0.82 -19.11
C LEU A 146 -5.65 -0.48 -17.64
N THR A 147 -5.78 0.80 -17.28
CA THR A 147 -6.09 1.20 -15.90
C THR A 147 -7.52 0.84 -15.50
N ASP A 148 -8.46 0.79 -16.44
CA ASP A 148 -9.81 0.27 -16.20
C ASP A 148 -9.78 -1.22 -15.86
N ALA A 149 -9.01 -2.02 -16.60
CA ALA A 149 -8.81 -3.43 -16.27
C ALA A 149 -8.12 -3.61 -14.90
N MET A 150 -7.14 -2.78 -14.56
CA MET A 150 -6.52 -2.79 -13.22
C MET A 150 -7.54 -2.48 -12.13
N ALA A 151 -8.44 -1.52 -12.33
CA ALA A 151 -9.50 -1.18 -11.39
C ALA A 151 -10.53 -2.32 -11.23
N GLU A 152 -10.87 -3.02 -12.33
CA GLU A 152 -11.70 -4.23 -12.28
C GLU A 152 -11.05 -5.33 -11.43
N ILE A 153 -9.76 -5.62 -11.65
CA ILE A 153 -9.03 -6.62 -10.86
C ILE A 153 -9.03 -6.24 -9.37
N LEU A 154 -8.94 -4.96 -9.01
CA LEU A 154 -9.06 -4.53 -7.62
C LEU A 154 -10.46 -4.79 -7.04
N ALA A 155 -11.53 -4.60 -7.82
CA ALA A 155 -12.89 -4.91 -7.41
C ALA A 155 -13.12 -6.41 -7.17
N GLU A 156 -12.49 -7.25 -7.99
CA GLU A 156 -12.46 -8.70 -7.82
C GLU A 156 -11.62 -9.10 -6.59
N ALA A 157 -10.45 -8.48 -6.41
CA ALA A 157 -9.52 -8.75 -5.32
C ALA A 157 -10.13 -8.54 -3.94
N VAL A 158 -11.05 -7.58 -3.80
CA VAL A 158 -11.79 -7.36 -2.53
C VAL A 158 -13.06 -8.20 -2.41
N GLY A 159 -13.34 -9.09 -3.36
CA GLY A 159 -14.50 -9.99 -3.36
C GLY A 159 -15.84 -9.30 -3.68
N MET A 160 -15.83 -8.10 -4.25
CA MET A 160 -17.05 -7.37 -4.64
C MET A 160 -17.54 -7.72 -6.04
N LYS A 161 -16.74 -8.43 -6.80
CA LYS A 161 -17.03 -8.99 -8.12
C LYS A 161 -16.48 -10.42 -8.19
N ASP A 162 -17.04 -11.24 -9.05
CA ASP A 162 -16.51 -12.58 -9.28
C ASP A 162 -15.16 -12.48 -10.00
N ALA A 163 -14.22 -13.33 -9.58
CA ALA A 163 -12.84 -13.30 -10.09
C ALA A 163 -12.76 -13.71 -11.55
N ASP A 164 -12.04 -12.94 -12.35
CA ASP A 164 -11.65 -13.27 -13.72
C ASP A 164 -10.27 -13.95 -13.73
N VAL A 165 -9.89 -14.46 -14.90
CA VAL A 165 -8.62 -15.18 -15.14
C VAL A 165 -7.37 -14.34 -14.84
N PHE A 166 -7.48 -13.02 -14.83
CA PHE A 166 -6.34 -12.11 -14.65
C PHE A 166 -5.90 -12.00 -13.18
N ILE A 167 -6.80 -12.20 -12.22
CA ILE A 167 -6.53 -12.00 -10.80
C ILE A 167 -5.37 -12.87 -10.29
N GLU A 168 -5.33 -14.13 -10.70
CA GLU A 168 -4.28 -15.08 -10.29
C GLU A 168 -2.88 -14.61 -10.72
N LYS A 169 -2.76 -14.06 -11.93
CA LYS A 169 -1.48 -13.58 -12.44
C LYS A 169 -1.01 -12.30 -11.76
N MET A 170 -1.97 -11.45 -11.37
CA MET A 170 -1.66 -10.16 -10.71
C MET A 170 -1.39 -10.30 -9.22
N LYS A 171 -1.72 -11.43 -8.62
CA LYS A 171 -1.45 -11.72 -7.21
C LYS A 171 0.05 -11.70 -6.89
N THR A 172 0.43 -11.05 -5.78
CA THR A 172 1.81 -10.95 -5.30
C THR A 172 2.16 -12.09 -4.35
N ASN A 173 1.31 -12.33 -3.35
CA ASN A 173 1.46 -13.40 -2.36
C ASN A 173 0.23 -14.31 -2.36
N HIS A 174 -0.85 -13.90 -1.73
CA HIS A 174 -2.13 -14.60 -1.70
C HIS A 174 -3.31 -13.66 -1.97
N ALA A 175 -4.46 -14.23 -2.30
CA ALA A 175 -5.72 -13.50 -2.42
C ALA A 175 -6.47 -13.54 -1.08
N ILE A 176 -7.53 -12.75 -0.97
CA ILE A 176 -8.50 -12.85 0.12
C ILE A 176 -9.14 -14.24 0.08
N THR A 177 -9.10 -14.95 1.20
CA THR A 177 -9.70 -16.28 1.40
C THR A 177 -11.00 -16.21 2.19
N CYS A 178 -11.19 -15.13 2.94
CA CYS A 178 -12.39 -14.86 3.72
C CYS A 178 -13.61 -14.75 2.81
N GLN A 179 -14.67 -15.52 3.16
CA GLN A 179 -15.93 -15.52 2.41
C GLN A 179 -16.83 -14.31 2.69
N LYS A 180 -16.46 -13.52 3.70
CA LYS A 180 -17.20 -12.31 4.05
C LYS A 180 -16.83 -11.18 3.08
N LYS A 181 -17.84 -10.51 2.54
CA LYS A 181 -17.64 -9.39 1.60
C LYS A 181 -17.60 -8.07 2.35
N PRO A 182 -16.72 -7.13 1.96
CA PRO A 182 -16.72 -5.80 2.56
C PRO A 182 -17.99 -5.02 2.16
N GLU A 183 -18.51 -4.30 3.12
CA GLU A 183 -19.66 -3.40 2.95
C GLU A 183 -19.18 -1.96 2.72
N LEU A 184 -18.04 -1.61 3.27
CA LEU A 184 -17.40 -0.30 3.12
C LEU A 184 -15.96 -0.45 2.65
N ILE A 185 -15.49 0.54 1.92
CA ILE A 185 -14.14 0.58 1.35
C ILE A 185 -13.48 1.91 1.71
N THR A 186 -12.21 1.85 2.08
CA THR A 186 -11.32 3.01 2.17
C THR A 186 -10.13 2.81 1.23
N PHE A 187 -9.60 3.91 0.71
CA PHE A 187 -8.42 3.91 -0.12
C PHE A 187 -7.31 4.71 0.54
N SER A 188 -6.08 4.18 0.52
CA SER A 188 -4.87 4.86 0.97
C SER A 188 -3.74 4.68 -0.04
N GLY A 189 -2.56 5.22 0.25
CA GLY A 189 -1.42 5.21 -0.65
C GLY A 189 -1.38 6.38 -1.64
N GLY A 190 -0.33 6.40 -2.47
CA GLY A 190 -0.07 7.50 -3.39
C GLY A 190 -1.14 7.67 -4.46
N VAL A 191 -1.73 6.58 -4.97
CA VAL A 191 -2.80 6.64 -5.97
C VAL A 191 -4.10 7.20 -5.36
N ALA A 192 -4.41 6.84 -4.10
CA ALA A 192 -5.59 7.37 -3.43
C ALA A 192 -5.51 8.91 -3.22
N SER A 193 -4.32 9.45 -3.02
CA SER A 193 -4.14 10.91 -2.92
C SER A 193 -4.41 11.64 -4.24
N CYS A 194 -4.44 10.93 -5.37
CA CYS A 194 -4.79 11.48 -6.67
C CYS A 194 -6.30 11.48 -6.96
N PHE A 195 -7.14 10.97 -6.06
CA PHE A 195 -8.60 10.87 -6.31
C PHE A 195 -9.27 12.22 -6.52
N GLU A 196 -8.77 13.28 -5.93
CA GLU A 196 -9.32 14.65 -6.08
C GLU A 196 -8.53 15.46 -7.13
N GLU A 197 -7.49 14.88 -7.75
CA GLU A 197 -6.71 15.59 -8.76
C GLU A 197 -7.48 15.69 -10.09
N ILE A 198 -7.54 16.90 -10.61
CA ILE A 198 -8.12 17.22 -11.91
C ILE A 198 -7.02 17.88 -12.75
N GLY A 199 -6.69 17.31 -13.88
CA GLY A 199 -5.74 17.94 -14.80
C GLY A 199 -4.73 16.97 -15.42
N GLU A 200 -3.45 17.18 -15.21
CA GLU A 200 -2.39 16.47 -15.89
C GLU A 200 -2.29 14.99 -15.47
N LEU A 201 -2.68 14.07 -16.38
CA LEU A 201 -2.78 12.64 -16.12
C LEU A 201 -1.44 11.98 -15.78
N PHE A 202 -0.33 12.56 -16.25
CA PHE A 202 1.03 12.03 -16.05
C PHE A 202 1.92 12.94 -15.21
N ARG A 203 1.30 13.76 -14.34
CA ARG A 203 1.99 14.72 -13.48
C ARG A 203 3.15 14.13 -12.67
N TYR A 204 3.04 12.87 -12.28
CA TYR A 204 4.07 12.19 -11.49
C TYR A 204 5.01 11.31 -12.34
N GLY A 205 4.95 11.44 -13.67
CA GLY A 205 5.74 10.62 -14.58
C GLY A 205 5.29 9.15 -14.61
N ASP A 206 4.03 8.87 -14.27
CA ASP A 206 3.46 7.53 -14.22
C ASP A 206 1.93 7.56 -14.48
N ILE A 207 1.29 6.38 -14.40
CA ILE A 207 -0.16 6.24 -14.63
C ILE A 207 -1.00 6.38 -13.36
N GLY A 208 -0.45 6.84 -12.23
CA GLY A 208 -1.14 6.87 -10.94
C GLY A 208 -2.41 7.70 -10.95
N VAL A 209 -2.38 8.88 -11.57
CA VAL A 209 -3.58 9.75 -11.71
C VAL A 209 -4.64 9.08 -12.59
N LEU A 210 -4.23 8.45 -13.69
CA LEU A 210 -5.15 7.75 -14.59
C LEU A 210 -5.78 6.51 -13.92
N LEU A 211 -4.99 5.77 -13.14
CA LEU A 211 -5.50 4.65 -12.33
C LEU A 211 -6.49 5.13 -11.27
N ALA A 212 -6.18 6.23 -10.58
CA ALA A 212 -7.10 6.86 -9.63
C ALA A 212 -8.44 7.23 -10.27
N GLN A 213 -8.40 7.78 -11.48
CA GLN A 213 -9.60 8.07 -12.26
C GLN A 213 -10.39 6.80 -12.60
N SER A 214 -9.71 5.75 -13.07
CA SER A 214 -10.35 4.46 -13.40
C SER A 214 -11.03 3.82 -12.18
N ILE A 215 -10.40 3.88 -11.01
CA ILE A 215 -11.01 3.39 -9.77
C ILE A 215 -12.26 4.20 -9.41
N ARG A 216 -12.21 5.52 -9.49
CA ARG A 216 -13.37 6.38 -9.22
C ARG A 216 -14.54 6.16 -10.19
N GLU A 217 -14.24 5.85 -11.44
CA GLU A 217 -15.25 5.61 -12.49
C GLU A 217 -15.77 4.17 -12.47
N ASN A 218 -15.12 3.26 -11.75
CA ASN A 218 -15.53 1.86 -11.67
C ASN A 218 -16.89 1.71 -10.95
N PRO A 219 -17.88 1.06 -11.57
CA PRO A 219 -19.24 0.97 -11.01
C PRO A 219 -19.31 0.30 -9.63
N VAL A 220 -18.37 -0.57 -9.31
CA VAL A 220 -18.30 -1.24 -7.99
C VAL A 220 -18.00 -0.22 -6.89
N PHE A 221 -17.08 0.71 -7.16
CA PHE A 221 -16.65 1.72 -6.21
C PHE A 221 -17.54 2.98 -6.19
N GLN A 222 -18.49 3.10 -7.16
CA GLN A 222 -19.47 4.19 -7.20
C GLN A 222 -20.74 3.93 -6.39
N LYS A 223 -20.92 2.75 -5.82
CA LYS A 223 -22.16 2.33 -5.11
C LYS A 223 -22.41 3.01 -3.76
N GLY A 224 -21.69 4.06 -3.42
CA GLY A 224 -21.82 4.76 -2.13
C GLY A 224 -21.20 4.01 -0.94
N ASN A 225 -20.38 3.01 -1.22
CA ASN A 225 -19.67 2.17 -0.25
C ASN A 225 -18.25 2.67 0.05
N VAL A 226 -17.75 3.68 -0.67
CA VAL A 226 -16.44 4.27 -0.47
C VAL A 226 -16.50 5.35 0.60
N CYS A 227 -15.70 5.19 1.64
CA CYS A 227 -15.55 6.14 2.73
C CYS A 227 -14.21 6.85 2.63
N LYS A 228 -14.18 8.13 3.03
CA LYS A 228 -12.93 8.88 3.08
C LYS A 228 -12.02 8.30 4.15
N ALA A 229 -10.77 7.98 3.77
CA ALA A 229 -9.75 7.58 4.73
C ALA A 229 -9.33 8.75 5.63
N LYS A 230 -8.91 8.46 6.86
CA LYS A 230 -8.34 9.47 7.78
C LYS A 230 -7.01 9.98 7.28
N GLU A 231 -6.21 9.08 6.72
CA GLU A 231 -4.91 9.37 6.12
C GLU A 231 -4.77 8.58 4.81
N THR A 232 -4.14 9.16 3.81
CA THR A 232 -3.87 8.52 2.52
C THR A 232 -2.40 8.23 2.33
N MET A 233 -1.60 9.23 1.97
CA MET A 233 -0.19 9.10 1.62
C MET A 233 0.67 8.51 2.74
N ARG A 234 0.38 8.83 4.00
CA ARG A 234 1.16 8.43 5.17
C ARG A 234 0.48 7.35 6.00
N ALA A 235 -0.53 6.65 5.45
CA ALA A 235 -1.32 5.67 6.19
C ALA A 235 -0.44 4.58 6.83
N THR A 236 0.48 3.97 6.08
CA THR A 236 1.40 2.95 6.61
C THR A 236 2.25 3.47 7.76
N VAL A 237 2.80 4.68 7.64
CA VAL A 237 3.66 5.30 8.68
C VAL A 237 2.85 5.60 9.94
N ILE A 238 1.65 6.15 9.81
CA ILE A 238 0.74 6.43 10.93
C ILE A 238 0.32 5.13 11.62
N GLY A 239 -0.02 4.11 10.83
CA GLY A 239 -0.36 2.79 11.35
C GLY A 239 0.79 2.14 12.12
N ALA A 240 2.00 2.24 11.60
CA ALA A 240 3.21 1.74 12.25
C ALA A 240 3.48 2.45 13.58
N GLY A 241 3.37 3.78 13.62
CA GLY A 241 3.53 4.56 14.85
C GLY A 241 2.54 4.16 15.94
N ASN A 242 1.28 3.99 15.57
CA ASN A 242 0.24 3.53 16.50
C ASN A 242 0.44 2.09 16.97
N TYR A 243 1.00 1.23 16.11
CA TYR A 243 1.28 -0.17 16.43
C TYR A 243 2.40 -0.30 17.45
N SER A 244 3.49 0.44 17.27
CA SER A 244 4.61 0.45 18.23
C SER A 244 4.23 1.02 19.60
N MET A 245 3.35 2.03 19.64
CA MET A 245 2.81 2.56 20.92
C MET A 245 1.98 1.52 21.68
N ASN A 246 1.22 0.67 21.00
CA ASN A 246 0.46 -0.40 21.65
C ASN A 246 1.35 -1.50 22.25
N ILE A 247 2.53 -1.74 21.67
CA ILE A 247 3.52 -2.68 22.22
C ILE A 247 4.22 -2.10 23.45
N SER A 248 4.53 -0.80 23.44
CA SER A 248 5.20 -0.12 24.55
C SER A 248 4.31 0.13 25.77
N GLY A 249 2.99 -0.02 25.65
CA GLY A 249 2.02 0.10 26.74
C GLY A 249 1.87 -1.15 27.62
N SER A 250 2.55 -2.25 27.32
CA SER A 250 2.58 -3.44 28.17
C SER A 250 3.57 -3.23 29.32
N THR A 251 3.18 -3.60 30.54
CA THR A 251 4.08 -3.58 31.69
C THR A 251 5.24 -4.54 31.43
N ILE A 252 6.41 -3.98 31.13
CA ILE A 252 7.65 -4.74 30.98
C ILE A 252 8.45 -4.51 32.28
N GLU A 253 8.58 -5.56 33.09
CA GLU A 253 9.54 -5.56 34.21
C GLU A 253 10.91 -5.98 33.68
N TYR A 254 11.92 -5.15 33.92
CA TYR A 254 13.30 -5.46 33.58
C TYR A 254 14.23 -5.00 34.72
N THR A 255 15.36 -5.67 34.84
CA THR A 255 16.43 -5.23 35.72
C THR A 255 17.24 -4.12 35.04
N GLU A 256 17.75 -3.15 35.79
CA GLU A 256 18.41 -1.93 35.28
C GLU A 256 19.52 -2.19 34.24
N ASP A 257 20.16 -3.36 34.27
CA ASP A 257 21.26 -3.71 33.37
C ASP A 257 20.81 -4.47 32.09
N THR A 258 19.50 -4.58 31.83
CA THR A 258 18.99 -5.40 30.71
C THR A 258 18.91 -4.63 29.39
N PHE A 259 18.87 -3.30 29.41
CA PHE A 259 18.70 -2.46 28.21
C PHE A 259 19.91 -1.56 27.94
N PRO A 260 20.17 -1.27 26.63
CA PRO A 260 19.41 -1.65 25.44
C PRO A 260 19.74 -3.09 24.95
N LEU A 261 18.70 -3.88 24.69
CA LEU A 261 18.83 -5.14 23.96
C LEU A 261 18.92 -4.85 22.47
N LYS A 262 20.06 -5.17 21.84
CA LYS A 262 20.30 -4.98 20.40
C LYS A 262 20.29 -6.33 19.69
N ASN A 263 19.77 -6.39 18.47
CA ASN A 263 19.87 -7.55 17.57
C ASN A 263 19.36 -8.87 18.15
N ILE A 264 18.18 -8.86 18.78
CA ILE A 264 17.58 -10.11 19.27
C ILE A 264 17.12 -10.94 18.07
N PRO A 265 17.68 -12.16 17.86
CA PRO A 265 17.24 -13.03 16.79
C PRO A 265 15.79 -13.47 17.03
N VAL A 266 14.92 -13.21 16.08
CA VAL A 266 13.55 -13.73 16.10
C VAL A 266 13.55 -15.09 15.42
N VAL A 267 13.28 -16.14 16.18
CA VAL A 267 13.07 -17.48 15.62
C VAL A 267 11.68 -17.52 15.00
N LYS A 268 11.63 -17.90 13.72
CA LYS A 268 10.37 -18.14 12.99
C LYS A 268 9.75 -19.45 13.42
#